data_e8cfce31402f5e587ea0d401100528d2
#
_entry.id   e8cfce31402f5e587ea0d401100528d2
#
_cell.length_a   1.000
_cell.length_b   1.000
_cell.length_c   1.000
_cell.angle_alpha   90.00
_cell.angle_beta   90.00
_cell.angle_gamma   90.00
#
_symmetry.space_group_name_H-M   'P 1'
#
loop_
_entity.id
_entity.type
_entity.pdbx_description
1 polymer ?
#
loop_
_entity_poly.entity_id
_entity_poly.type
_entity_poly.pdbx_seq_one_letter_code
_entity_poly.pdbx_strand_id
1 'polypeptide(L)'
;MSKQNKQPLLQRPAVVGVLASLLSIVVGLVLGFVLLVLLNPGAAVGGMRAMLATGFSSMDKLGKVLYQAAPLMMCGLSVGFAFKTGLFNIGASGQYTMGAFFSLLCAIQFQLPWYVCLLAGAVGGAIWGVFPGLFKAYFNVNEVITAIMFNWIGMYLVNLLLANMPNMLASGWGASNSDRTAALNVANPGAILPRGPFAALFGNSSWINISIIITIIFAILVWVILQKTTFGYELKACGLSRDAAQYAGINSKRNIVLSMVISGALSGIGGAIYYLAGTGQYVLEKSILGMGFNGIPVALLASSNPIGTIFASLFISYIQVGGAAMQPAYSSETIDIVIAVIISLAAFARLMRGIITKAVSGHKGKEGAAK
;
A
#
# COMPACT_ATOMS: atom_id res chain seq x y z
N MET A 1 2.34 -40.77 -23.55
CA MET A 1 1.79 -39.39 -23.40
C MET A 1 0.68 -39.41 -22.35
N SER A 2 1.01 -39.04 -21.11
CA SER A 2 0.07 -39.05 -19.98
C SER A 2 -0.95 -37.92 -20.18
N LYS A 3 -2.25 -38.25 -20.22
CA LYS A 3 -3.36 -37.29 -20.14
C LYS A 3 -3.27 -36.58 -18.80
N GLN A 4 -2.71 -35.36 -18.76
CA GLN A 4 -2.81 -34.48 -17.61
C GLN A 4 -4.30 -34.24 -17.34
N ASN A 5 -4.77 -34.83 -16.26
CA ASN A 5 -6.13 -34.66 -15.73
C ASN A 5 -6.32 -33.15 -15.41
N LYS A 6 -6.94 -32.41 -16.34
CA LYS A 6 -7.20 -30.97 -16.17
C LYS A 6 -8.16 -30.82 -15.00
N GLN A 7 -7.62 -30.42 -13.84
CA GLN A 7 -8.44 -30.09 -12.69
C GLN A 7 -9.55 -29.11 -13.11
N PRO A 8 -10.80 -29.30 -12.65
CA PRO A 8 -11.92 -28.39 -12.90
C PRO A 8 -11.52 -26.95 -12.56
N LEU A 9 -11.96 -25.97 -13.35
CA LEU A 9 -11.60 -24.54 -13.18
C LEU A 9 -11.78 -24.06 -11.75
N LEU A 10 -12.86 -24.46 -11.07
CA LEU A 10 -13.17 -24.12 -9.67
C LEU A 10 -12.24 -24.76 -8.61
N GLN A 11 -11.37 -25.69 -9.01
CA GLN A 11 -10.40 -26.34 -8.11
C GLN A 11 -8.98 -25.79 -8.30
N ARG A 12 -8.75 -24.92 -9.29
CA ARG A 12 -7.44 -24.30 -9.50
C ARG A 12 -7.16 -23.31 -8.37
N PRO A 13 -6.00 -23.39 -7.68
CA PRO A 13 -5.68 -22.54 -6.54
C PRO A 13 -5.78 -21.04 -6.82
N ALA A 14 -5.47 -20.64 -8.07
CA ALA A 14 -5.57 -19.25 -8.51
C ALA A 14 -7.04 -18.78 -8.59
N VAL A 15 -7.94 -19.61 -9.15
CA VAL A 15 -9.37 -19.29 -9.28
C VAL A 15 -10.04 -19.21 -7.90
N VAL A 16 -9.75 -20.19 -7.03
CA VAL A 16 -10.23 -20.18 -5.63
C VAL A 16 -9.75 -18.94 -4.90
N GLY A 17 -8.50 -18.50 -5.12
CA GLY A 17 -7.97 -17.27 -4.53
C GLY A 17 -8.74 -16.02 -4.97
N VAL A 18 -9.02 -15.88 -6.26
CA VAL A 18 -9.79 -14.74 -6.80
C VAL A 18 -11.23 -14.74 -6.27
N LEU A 19 -11.90 -15.90 -6.28
CA LEU A 19 -13.25 -16.03 -5.74
C LEU A 19 -13.31 -15.70 -4.25
N ALA A 20 -12.32 -16.13 -3.49
CA ALA A 20 -12.24 -15.81 -2.06
C ALA A 20 -12.08 -14.31 -1.82
N SER A 21 -11.24 -13.62 -2.60
CA SER A 21 -11.09 -12.17 -2.51
C SER A 21 -12.39 -11.43 -2.88
N LEU A 22 -13.06 -11.85 -3.96
CA LEU A 22 -14.34 -11.27 -4.37
C LEU A 22 -15.43 -11.48 -3.30
N LEU A 23 -15.54 -12.70 -2.75
CA LEU A 23 -16.49 -12.97 -1.67
C LEU A 23 -16.22 -12.12 -0.44
N SER A 24 -14.96 -11.96 -0.04
CA SER A 24 -14.58 -11.12 1.09
C SER A 24 -14.94 -9.65 0.87
N ILE A 25 -14.74 -9.14 -0.36
CA ILE A 25 -15.15 -7.79 -0.74
C ILE A 25 -16.66 -7.63 -0.60
N VAL A 26 -17.45 -8.58 -1.12
CA VAL A 26 -18.91 -8.53 -1.02
C VAL A 26 -19.38 -8.54 0.44
N VAL A 27 -18.80 -9.40 1.27
CA VAL A 27 -19.10 -9.44 2.72
C VAL A 27 -18.75 -8.11 3.38
N GLY A 28 -17.60 -7.53 3.03
CA GLY A 28 -17.19 -6.21 3.52
C GLY A 28 -18.17 -5.11 3.15
N LEU A 29 -18.62 -5.07 1.89
CA LEU A 29 -19.60 -4.10 1.40
C LEU A 29 -20.96 -4.26 2.09
N VAL A 30 -21.42 -5.50 2.29
CA VAL A 30 -22.68 -5.77 2.99
C VAL A 30 -22.63 -5.28 4.45
N LEU A 31 -21.54 -5.57 5.17
CA LEU A 31 -21.39 -5.10 6.55
C LEU A 31 -21.16 -3.58 6.61
N GLY A 32 -20.44 -3.01 5.67
CA GLY A 32 -20.34 -1.54 5.51
C GLY A 32 -21.71 -0.90 5.29
N PHE A 33 -22.58 -1.52 4.46
CA PHE A 33 -23.95 -1.07 4.26
C PHE A 33 -24.79 -1.17 5.54
N VAL A 34 -24.67 -2.27 6.27
CA VAL A 34 -25.37 -2.43 7.57
C VAL A 34 -24.97 -1.32 8.55
N LEU A 35 -23.68 -0.96 8.60
CA LEU A 35 -23.22 0.16 9.42
C LEU A 35 -23.82 1.49 8.98
N LEU A 36 -23.88 1.77 7.67
CA LEU A 36 -24.54 2.97 7.16
C LEU A 36 -26.01 3.04 7.56
N VAL A 37 -26.73 1.91 7.49
CA VAL A 37 -28.14 1.82 7.92
C VAL A 37 -28.28 2.08 9.42
N LEU A 38 -27.38 1.54 10.24
CA LEU A 38 -27.41 1.74 11.70
C LEU A 38 -27.13 3.21 12.10
N LEU A 39 -26.27 3.89 11.36
CA LEU A 39 -25.87 5.27 11.65
C LEU A 39 -26.84 6.31 11.10
N ASN A 40 -27.30 6.13 9.87
CA ASN A 40 -28.29 7.01 9.23
C ASN A 40 -29.12 6.22 8.20
N PRO A 41 -30.25 5.61 8.60
CA PRO A 41 -31.07 4.79 7.71
C PRO A 41 -31.57 5.51 6.46
N GLY A 42 -31.91 6.80 6.59
CA GLY A 42 -32.45 7.60 5.50
C GLY A 42 -31.44 7.91 4.39
N ALA A 43 -30.17 7.96 4.73
CA ALA A 43 -29.07 8.24 3.79
C ALA A 43 -28.33 6.99 3.30
N ALA A 44 -28.55 5.82 3.90
CA ALA A 44 -27.73 4.62 3.71
C ALA A 44 -27.67 4.17 2.23
N VAL A 45 -28.79 4.08 1.56
CA VAL A 45 -28.86 3.68 0.14
C VAL A 45 -28.17 4.70 -0.76
N GLY A 46 -28.42 5.99 -0.51
CA GLY A 46 -27.77 7.09 -1.23
C GLY A 46 -26.25 7.10 -1.03
N GLY A 47 -25.79 6.93 0.22
CA GLY A 47 -24.38 6.84 0.58
C GLY A 47 -23.67 5.66 -0.08
N MET A 48 -24.24 4.45 0.00
CA MET A 48 -23.67 3.26 -0.65
C MET A 48 -23.61 3.43 -2.18
N ARG A 49 -24.67 4.00 -2.79
CA ARG A 49 -24.67 4.29 -4.22
C ARG A 49 -23.59 5.31 -4.58
N ALA A 50 -23.46 6.38 -3.79
CA ALA A 50 -22.40 7.38 -3.99
C ALA A 50 -21.02 6.73 -3.90
N MET A 51 -20.74 5.90 -2.88
CA MET A 51 -19.49 5.20 -2.70
C MET A 51 -19.15 4.29 -3.89
N LEU A 52 -20.13 3.56 -4.42
CA LEU A 52 -19.91 2.61 -5.52
C LEU A 52 -19.94 3.25 -6.92
N ALA A 53 -20.54 4.44 -7.10
CA ALA A 53 -20.67 5.05 -8.42
C ALA A 53 -19.65 6.16 -8.67
N THR A 54 -19.19 6.86 -7.62
CA THR A 54 -18.41 8.11 -7.78
C THR A 54 -17.07 7.88 -8.46
N GLY A 55 -16.38 6.77 -8.19
CA GLY A 55 -15.07 6.51 -8.77
C GLY A 55 -15.07 6.46 -10.30
N PHE A 56 -16.18 6.08 -10.92
CA PHE A 56 -16.37 6.04 -12.38
C PHE A 56 -17.24 7.18 -12.92
N SER A 57 -17.71 8.10 -12.09
CA SER A 57 -18.64 9.16 -12.49
C SER A 57 -18.02 10.20 -13.44
N SER A 58 -16.70 10.39 -13.38
CA SER A 58 -15.95 11.28 -14.28
C SER A 58 -14.51 10.81 -14.43
N MET A 59 -13.86 11.22 -15.53
CA MET A 59 -12.43 10.94 -15.75
C MET A 59 -11.53 11.57 -14.68
N ASP A 60 -11.94 12.71 -14.10
CA ASP A 60 -11.20 13.33 -12.99
C ASP A 60 -11.24 12.47 -11.72
N LYS A 61 -12.41 11.91 -11.39
CA LYS A 61 -12.58 11.00 -10.25
C LYS A 61 -11.79 9.70 -10.45
N LEU A 62 -11.81 9.15 -11.65
CA LEU A 62 -11.00 7.99 -12.01
C LEU A 62 -9.51 8.33 -11.91
N GLY A 63 -9.10 9.52 -12.37
CA GLY A 63 -7.74 10.03 -12.18
C GLY A 63 -7.34 10.09 -10.71
N LYS A 64 -8.22 10.55 -9.84
CA LYS A 64 -7.99 10.58 -8.38
C LYS A 64 -7.84 9.18 -7.78
N VAL A 65 -8.62 8.20 -8.27
CA VAL A 65 -8.47 6.79 -7.87
C VAL A 65 -7.07 6.28 -8.23
N LEU A 66 -6.60 6.51 -9.45
CA LEU A 66 -5.27 6.10 -9.89
C LEU A 66 -4.15 6.79 -9.10
N TYR A 67 -4.32 8.08 -8.81
CA TYR A 67 -3.40 8.86 -7.98
C TYR A 67 -3.23 8.27 -6.59
N GLN A 68 -4.33 7.97 -5.89
CA GLN A 68 -4.29 7.40 -4.54
C GLN A 68 -3.85 5.93 -4.55
N ALA A 69 -4.15 5.17 -5.61
CA ALA A 69 -3.74 3.79 -5.74
C ALA A 69 -2.22 3.62 -5.82
N ALA A 70 -1.49 4.56 -6.43
CA ALA A 70 -0.05 4.45 -6.63
C ALA A 70 0.74 4.35 -5.30
N PRO A 71 0.64 5.28 -4.34
CA PRO A 71 1.32 5.15 -3.05
C PRO A 71 0.81 3.96 -2.23
N LEU A 72 -0.49 3.64 -2.30
CA LEU A 72 -1.07 2.45 -1.65
C LEU A 72 -0.47 1.15 -2.20
N MET A 73 -0.24 1.08 -3.51
CA MET A 73 0.40 -0.06 -4.17
C MET A 73 1.82 -0.25 -3.66
N MET A 74 2.60 0.83 -3.56
CA MET A 74 3.98 0.77 -3.05
C MET A 74 4.03 0.32 -1.59
N CYS A 75 3.15 0.85 -0.72
CA CYS A 75 3.03 0.41 0.67
C CYS A 75 2.58 -1.06 0.75
N GLY A 76 1.63 -1.49 -0.10
CA GLY A 76 1.19 -2.88 -0.18
C GLY A 76 2.29 -3.83 -0.65
N LEU A 77 3.11 -3.42 -1.63
CA LEU A 77 4.30 -4.17 -2.06
C LEU A 77 5.34 -4.27 -0.94
N SER A 78 5.58 -3.18 -0.21
CA SER A 78 6.47 -3.12 0.94
C SER A 78 6.08 -4.18 1.98
N VAL A 79 4.85 -4.13 2.47
CA VAL A 79 4.36 -5.07 3.49
C VAL A 79 4.32 -6.50 2.92
N GLY A 80 3.83 -6.69 1.70
CA GLY A 80 3.74 -7.99 1.04
C GLY A 80 5.11 -8.64 0.80
N PHE A 81 6.14 -7.83 0.52
CA PHE A 81 7.51 -8.32 0.38
C PHE A 81 8.07 -8.85 1.72
N ALA A 82 7.90 -8.09 2.80
CA ALA A 82 8.31 -8.50 4.14
C ALA A 82 7.59 -9.80 4.58
N PHE A 83 6.31 -9.95 4.29
CA PHE A 83 5.56 -11.17 4.59
C PHE A 83 6.13 -12.42 3.92
N LYS A 84 6.76 -12.30 2.73
CA LYS A 84 7.40 -13.45 2.07
C LYS A 84 8.65 -13.94 2.79
N THR A 85 9.25 -13.10 3.62
CA THR A 85 10.41 -13.44 4.48
C THR A 85 9.97 -13.82 5.91
N GLY A 86 8.65 -13.94 6.15
CA GLY A 86 8.10 -14.23 7.47
C GLY A 86 8.17 -13.05 8.44
N LEU A 87 8.38 -11.82 7.94
CA LEU A 87 8.45 -10.60 8.73
C LEU A 87 7.19 -9.77 8.54
N PHE A 88 6.78 -9.06 9.60
CA PHE A 88 5.66 -8.13 9.53
C PHE A 88 6.17 -6.68 9.54
N ASN A 89 6.19 -6.04 8.37
CA ASN A 89 6.60 -4.64 8.26
C ASN A 89 5.46 -3.67 8.62
N ILE A 90 5.19 -3.51 9.92
CA ILE A 90 4.29 -2.45 10.42
C ILE A 90 4.98 -1.08 10.39
N GLY A 91 6.30 -1.04 10.17
CA GLY A 91 7.11 0.18 10.05
C GLY A 91 6.96 0.93 8.73
N ALA A 92 6.12 0.43 7.82
CA ALA A 92 5.89 1.03 6.52
C ALA A 92 5.50 2.51 6.60
N SER A 93 4.80 2.93 7.67
CA SER A 93 4.41 4.33 7.87
C SER A 93 5.59 5.25 8.15
N GLY A 94 6.51 4.87 9.05
CA GLY A 94 7.73 5.62 9.31
C GLY A 94 8.67 5.65 8.11
N GLN A 95 8.79 4.52 7.39
CA GLN A 95 9.56 4.40 6.15
C GLN A 95 8.98 5.30 5.04
N TYR A 96 7.66 5.37 4.93
CA TYR A 96 6.93 6.28 4.05
C TYR A 96 7.22 7.74 4.39
N THR A 97 7.14 8.11 5.67
CA THR A 97 7.40 9.45 6.17
C THR A 97 8.84 9.89 5.89
N MET A 98 9.82 9.03 6.17
CA MET A 98 11.22 9.31 5.88
C MET A 98 11.48 9.40 4.38
N GLY A 99 10.87 8.53 3.57
CA GLY A 99 10.97 8.62 2.11
C GLY A 99 10.37 9.91 1.56
N ALA A 100 9.23 10.34 2.07
CA ALA A 100 8.61 11.62 1.74
C ALA A 100 9.54 12.80 2.09
N PHE A 101 10.12 12.78 3.30
CA PHE A 101 11.04 13.82 3.74
C PHE A 101 12.29 13.92 2.85
N PHE A 102 13.00 12.80 2.59
CA PHE A 102 14.19 12.83 1.74
C PHE A 102 13.88 13.26 0.31
N SER A 103 12.73 12.85 -0.21
CA SER A 103 12.26 13.27 -1.52
C SER A 103 11.99 14.78 -1.58
N LEU A 104 11.26 15.33 -0.59
CA LEU A 104 10.98 16.76 -0.49
C LEU A 104 12.22 17.59 -0.20
N LEU A 105 13.17 17.07 0.58
CA LEU A 105 14.46 17.70 0.83
C LEU A 105 15.23 17.91 -0.48
N CYS A 106 15.30 16.86 -1.31
CA CYS A 106 15.94 16.96 -2.62
C CYS A 106 15.17 17.89 -3.57
N ALA A 107 13.84 17.89 -3.52
CA ALA A 107 13.00 18.71 -4.38
C ALA A 107 13.07 20.20 -4.02
N ILE A 108 12.93 20.54 -2.74
CA ILE A 108 12.77 21.92 -2.28
C ILE A 108 14.13 22.56 -1.97
N GLN A 109 14.96 21.88 -1.17
CA GLN A 109 16.24 22.47 -0.72
C GLN A 109 17.32 22.39 -1.79
N PHE A 110 17.42 21.24 -2.50
CA PHE A 110 18.46 21.03 -3.50
C PHE A 110 18.00 21.27 -4.93
N GLN A 111 16.72 21.60 -5.16
CA GLN A 111 16.15 21.93 -6.47
C GLN A 111 16.41 20.86 -7.55
N LEU A 112 16.40 19.57 -7.14
CA LEU A 112 16.71 18.46 -8.02
C LEU A 112 15.47 17.99 -8.81
N PRO A 113 15.65 17.33 -9.97
CA PRO A 113 14.56 16.82 -10.78
C PRO A 113 13.86 15.61 -10.13
N TRP A 114 12.62 15.36 -10.52
CA TRP A 114 11.73 14.37 -9.92
C TRP A 114 12.33 12.95 -9.79
N TYR A 115 13.12 12.49 -10.77
CA TYR A 115 13.71 11.14 -10.74
C TYR A 115 14.78 10.99 -9.65
N VAL A 116 15.56 12.05 -9.37
CA VAL A 116 16.53 12.07 -8.27
C VAL A 116 15.80 12.12 -6.94
N CYS A 117 14.74 12.93 -6.85
CA CYS A 117 13.88 13.01 -5.65
C CYS A 117 13.20 11.67 -5.34
N LEU A 118 12.78 10.93 -6.38
CA LEU A 118 12.20 9.60 -6.22
C LEU A 118 13.23 8.59 -5.67
N LEU A 119 14.47 8.62 -6.18
CA LEU A 119 15.55 7.78 -5.67
C LEU A 119 15.92 8.16 -4.23
N ALA A 120 15.96 9.45 -3.90
CA ALA A 120 16.19 9.92 -2.54
C ALA A 120 15.11 9.39 -1.57
N GLY A 121 13.85 9.37 -2.01
CA GLY A 121 12.76 8.77 -1.24
C GLY A 121 12.95 7.27 -1.01
N ALA A 122 13.41 6.53 -2.03
CA ALA A 122 13.75 5.11 -1.88
C ALA A 122 14.87 4.91 -0.86
N VAL A 123 15.93 5.71 -0.93
CA VAL A 123 17.06 5.65 0.00
C VAL A 123 16.63 6.00 1.42
N GLY A 124 15.84 7.06 1.61
CA GLY A 124 15.32 7.46 2.92
C GLY A 124 14.49 6.36 3.59
N GLY A 125 13.59 5.74 2.83
CA GLY A 125 12.81 4.60 3.31
C GLY A 125 13.67 3.36 3.58
N ALA A 126 14.67 3.08 2.73
CA ALA A 126 15.60 1.98 2.90
C ALA A 126 16.42 2.11 4.19
N ILE A 127 17.03 3.28 4.43
CA ILE A 127 17.78 3.58 5.66
C ILE A 127 16.90 3.36 6.88
N TRP A 128 15.64 3.83 6.84
CA TRP A 128 14.72 3.64 7.96
C TRP A 128 14.33 2.18 8.17
N GLY A 129 14.27 1.40 7.10
CA GLY A 129 14.04 -0.05 7.13
C GLY A 129 15.20 -0.85 7.71
N VAL A 130 16.45 -0.31 7.69
CA VAL A 130 17.63 -0.99 8.27
C VAL A 130 17.42 -1.27 9.77
N PHE A 131 16.88 -0.31 10.52
CA PHE A 131 16.78 -0.40 11.97
C PHE A 131 15.97 -1.63 12.45
N PRO A 132 14.68 -1.78 12.08
CA PRO A 132 13.91 -2.95 12.48
C PRO A 132 14.52 -4.25 11.94
N GLY A 133 15.16 -4.21 10.76
CA GLY A 133 15.87 -5.34 10.19
C GLY A 133 17.09 -5.78 11.02
N LEU A 134 17.92 -4.85 11.47
CA LEU A 134 19.08 -5.11 12.32
C LEU A 134 18.67 -5.63 13.69
N PHE A 135 17.72 -4.97 14.36
CA PHE A 135 17.22 -5.38 15.67
C PHE A 135 16.68 -6.82 15.63
N LYS A 136 15.95 -7.17 14.57
CA LYS A 136 15.44 -8.52 14.37
C LYS A 136 16.55 -9.52 14.10
N ALA A 137 17.48 -9.21 13.20
CA ALA A 137 18.48 -10.15 12.72
C ALA A 137 19.57 -10.47 13.75
N TYR A 138 20.01 -9.46 14.53
CA TYR A 138 21.16 -9.59 15.42
C TYR A 138 20.77 -9.67 16.89
N PHE A 139 19.71 -8.99 17.30
CA PHE A 139 19.28 -8.93 18.70
C PHE A 139 18.01 -9.76 18.97
N ASN A 140 17.44 -10.37 17.92
CA ASN A 140 16.19 -11.13 17.99
C ASN A 140 15.01 -10.37 18.64
N VAL A 141 15.05 -9.03 18.57
CA VAL A 141 13.95 -8.18 19.04
C VAL A 141 12.74 -8.37 18.12
N ASN A 142 11.54 -8.27 18.67
CA ASN A 142 10.32 -8.34 17.87
C ASN A 142 10.26 -7.16 16.88
N GLU A 143 10.18 -7.48 15.57
CA GLU A 143 10.18 -6.51 14.49
C GLU A 143 8.97 -5.56 14.56
N VAL A 144 7.83 -6.02 15.10
CA VAL A 144 6.62 -5.21 15.24
C VAL A 144 6.83 -4.09 16.26
N ILE A 145 7.38 -4.43 17.42
CA ILE A 145 7.64 -3.44 18.50
C ILE A 145 8.65 -2.40 18.00
N THR A 146 9.75 -2.87 17.43
CA THR A 146 10.78 -1.97 16.87
C THR A 146 10.18 -1.06 15.80
N ALA A 147 9.39 -1.61 14.89
CA ALA A 147 8.78 -0.87 13.80
C ALA A 147 7.80 0.20 14.29
N ILE A 148 6.97 -0.10 15.30
CA ILE A 148 6.06 0.87 15.93
C ILE A 148 6.85 2.03 16.54
N MET A 149 7.92 1.74 17.29
CA MET A 149 8.76 2.77 17.87
C MET A 149 9.41 3.65 16.78
N PHE A 150 9.94 3.05 15.72
CA PHE A 150 10.55 3.78 14.62
C PHE A 150 9.55 4.57 13.78
N ASN A 151 8.25 4.23 13.77
CA ASN A 151 7.22 5.08 13.17
C ASN A 151 7.12 6.42 13.91
N TRP A 152 7.05 6.40 15.24
CA TRP A 152 6.99 7.62 16.07
C TRP A 152 8.28 8.42 15.99
N ILE A 153 9.44 7.76 16.12
CA ILE A 153 10.75 8.42 16.01
C ILE A 153 10.87 9.09 14.63
N GLY A 154 10.47 8.40 13.56
CA GLY A 154 10.53 8.95 12.19
C GLY A 154 9.65 10.19 12.02
N MET A 155 8.41 10.15 12.51
CA MET A 155 7.51 11.28 12.47
C MET A 155 8.06 12.50 13.24
N TYR A 156 8.47 12.29 14.50
CA TYR A 156 9.02 13.39 15.30
C TYR A 156 10.33 13.93 14.77
N LEU A 157 11.20 13.05 14.22
CA LEU A 157 12.45 13.46 13.61
C LEU A 157 12.20 14.32 12.36
N VAL A 158 11.28 13.93 11.50
CA VAL A 158 10.92 14.72 10.30
C VAL A 158 10.33 16.06 10.69
N ASN A 159 9.43 16.11 11.68
CA ASN A 159 8.87 17.37 12.19
C ASN A 159 9.96 18.28 12.77
N LEU A 160 10.90 17.73 13.56
CA LEU A 160 12.03 18.47 14.11
C LEU A 160 12.94 19.03 13.01
N LEU A 161 13.27 18.22 12.00
CA LEU A 161 14.11 18.66 10.88
C LEU A 161 13.42 19.75 10.06
N LEU A 162 12.13 19.60 9.75
CA LEU A 162 11.36 20.62 9.02
C LEU A 162 11.24 21.92 9.80
N ALA A 163 11.00 21.87 11.12
CA ALA A 163 10.94 23.06 11.97
C ALA A 163 12.26 23.85 11.97
N ASN A 164 13.41 23.18 11.79
CA ASN A 164 14.72 23.79 11.71
C ASN A 164 15.16 24.15 10.27
N MET A 165 14.32 23.94 9.28
CA MET A 165 14.59 24.22 7.86
C MET A 165 13.52 25.16 7.28
N PRO A 166 13.55 26.48 7.57
CA PRO A 166 12.52 27.44 7.13
C PRO A 166 12.32 27.46 5.61
N ASN A 167 13.38 27.23 4.84
CA ASN A 167 13.33 27.17 3.37
C ASN A 167 12.50 25.99 2.84
N MET A 168 12.27 24.95 3.64
CA MET A 168 11.39 23.84 3.27
C MET A 168 9.92 24.12 3.56
N LEU A 169 9.63 25.09 4.41
CA LEU A 169 8.26 25.44 4.80
C LEU A 169 7.63 26.44 3.83
N ALA A 170 6.32 26.41 3.74
CA ALA A 170 5.56 27.30 2.86
C ALA A 170 5.74 28.79 3.20
N SER A 171 5.99 29.12 4.48
CA SER A 171 6.31 30.46 4.92
C SER A 171 7.59 31.02 4.30
N GLY A 172 8.61 30.19 4.04
CA GLY A 172 9.82 30.60 3.32
C GLY A 172 9.59 30.99 1.85
N TRP A 173 8.41 30.70 1.31
CA TRP A 173 7.99 30.97 -0.08
C TRP A 173 6.83 31.96 -0.17
N GLY A 174 6.62 32.76 0.88
CA GLY A 174 5.60 33.84 0.90
C GLY A 174 4.18 33.39 1.25
N ALA A 175 3.97 32.14 1.66
CA ALA A 175 2.69 31.70 2.16
C ALA A 175 2.54 31.98 3.68
N SER A 176 1.31 32.22 4.15
CA SER A 176 1.04 32.46 5.57
C SER A 176 1.22 31.24 6.46
N ASN A 177 1.24 30.04 5.89
CA ASN A 177 1.28 28.78 6.62
C ASN A 177 2.72 28.35 6.91
N SER A 178 3.06 28.17 8.18
CA SER A 178 4.35 27.64 8.65
C SER A 178 4.30 26.18 9.10
N ASP A 179 3.11 25.54 8.98
CA ASP A 179 2.82 24.20 9.46
C ASP A 179 3.01 23.11 8.37
N ARG A 180 3.40 23.51 7.17
CA ARG A 180 3.52 22.59 6.01
C ARG A 180 4.69 22.95 5.09
N THR A 181 5.12 21.99 4.29
CA THR A 181 6.18 22.19 3.31
C THR A 181 5.72 23.12 2.18
N ALA A 182 6.67 23.73 1.48
CA ALA A 182 6.39 24.50 0.29
C ALA A 182 5.68 23.66 -0.77
N ALA A 183 4.75 24.29 -1.50
CA ALA A 183 4.11 23.65 -2.64
C ALA A 183 5.10 23.50 -3.80
N LEU A 184 5.22 22.30 -4.36
CA LEU A 184 6.24 22.02 -5.40
C LEU A 184 6.03 22.82 -6.69
N ASN A 185 4.80 23.20 -7.01
CA ASN A 185 4.52 24.07 -8.15
C ASN A 185 5.13 25.47 -8.01
N VAL A 186 5.40 25.93 -6.79
CA VAL A 186 6.04 27.20 -6.49
C VAL A 186 7.55 26.99 -6.27
N ALA A 187 7.91 26.00 -5.44
CA ALA A 187 9.29 25.79 -5.02
C ALA A 187 10.15 25.17 -6.13
N ASN A 188 9.68 24.11 -6.78
CA ASN A 188 10.42 23.41 -7.85
C ASN A 188 9.45 22.63 -8.77
N PRO A 189 8.94 23.26 -9.83
CA PRO A 189 8.10 22.55 -10.81
C PRO A 189 8.77 21.37 -11.50
N GLY A 190 10.11 21.36 -11.61
CA GLY A 190 10.89 20.26 -12.19
C GLY A 190 10.93 18.99 -11.33
N ALA A 191 10.59 19.10 -10.06
CA ALA A 191 10.45 17.95 -9.16
C ALA A 191 9.07 17.28 -9.25
N ILE A 192 8.09 17.90 -9.92
CA ILE A 192 6.76 17.32 -10.08
C ILE A 192 6.81 16.18 -11.10
N LEU A 193 6.17 15.07 -10.75
CA LEU A 193 6.02 13.93 -11.64
C LEU A 193 5.30 14.33 -12.93
N PRO A 194 5.86 14.05 -14.11
CA PRO A 194 5.25 14.42 -15.38
C PRO A 194 3.90 13.71 -15.56
N ARG A 195 2.97 14.40 -16.21
CA ARG A 195 1.60 13.89 -16.44
C ARG A 195 1.57 12.71 -17.43
N GLY A 196 2.63 12.58 -18.26
CA GLY A 196 2.74 11.51 -19.24
C GLY A 196 1.73 11.62 -20.40
N PRO A 197 1.80 10.70 -21.37
CA PRO A 197 0.94 10.71 -22.56
C PRO A 197 -0.53 10.41 -22.26
N PHE A 198 -0.83 9.86 -21.09
CA PHE A 198 -2.20 9.47 -20.70
C PHE A 198 -3.05 10.63 -20.17
N ALA A 199 -2.46 11.78 -19.86
CA ALA A 199 -3.21 12.93 -19.32
C ALA A 199 -4.37 13.36 -20.24
N ALA A 200 -4.16 13.29 -21.55
CA ALA A 200 -5.19 13.63 -22.53
C ALA A 200 -6.39 12.67 -22.48
N LEU A 201 -6.18 11.38 -22.20
CA LEU A 201 -7.27 10.39 -22.07
C LEU A 201 -8.17 10.66 -20.85
N PHE A 202 -7.62 11.32 -19.82
CA PHE A 202 -8.34 11.66 -18.58
C PHE A 202 -8.77 13.13 -18.52
N GLY A 203 -8.95 13.78 -19.68
CA GLY A 203 -9.42 15.16 -19.74
C GLY A 203 -8.47 16.17 -19.10
N ASN A 204 -7.15 15.93 -19.14
CA ASN A 204 -6.10 16.72 -18.49
C ASN A 204 -6.30 16.88 -16.97
N SER A 205 -6.89 15.90 -16.31
CA SER A 205 -7.02 15.87 -14.86
C SER A 205 -5.70 16.15 -14.17
N SER A 206 -5.70 17.00 -13.14
CA SER A 206 -4.50 17.32 -12.34
C SER A 206 -3.99 16.13 -11.52
N TRP A 207 -4.80 15.10 -11.32
CA TRP A 207 -4.47 13.90 -10.57
C TRP A 207 -3.64 12.88 -11.36
N ILE A 208 -3.68 12.92 -12.69
CA ILE A 208 -2.97 11.95 -13.54
C ILE A 208 -1.51 12.35 -13.71
N ASN A 209 -0.64 11.41 -13.38
CA ASN A 209 0.80 11.48 -13.59
C ASN A 209 1.37 10.06 -13.82
N ILE A 210 2.67 9.96 -14.09
CA ILE A 210 3.33 8.68 -14.40
C ILE A 210 3.45 7.74 -13.19
N SER A 211 3.03 8.15 -11.98
CA SER A 211 3.20 7.34 -10.76
C SER A 211 2.61 5.95 -10.87
N ILE A 212 1.41 5.82 -11.46
CA ILE A 212 0.75 4.52 -11.61
C ILE A 212 1.58 3.56 -12.49
N ILE A 213 2.24 4.06 -13.54
CA ILE A 213 3.10 3.25 -14.40
C ILE A 213 4.34 2.81 -13.63
N ILE A 214 4.97 3.76 -12.91
CA ILE A 214 6.14 3.47 -12.07
C ILE A 214 5.80 2.37 -11.06
N THR A 215 4.66 2.46 -10.39
CA THR A 215 4.27 1.47 -9.36
C THR A 215 3.94 0.10 -9.96
N ILE A 216 3.34 0.05 -11.15
CA ILE A 216 3.12 -1.21 -11.87
C ILE A 216 4.48 -1.85 -12.26
N ILE A 217 5.44 -1.06 -12.73
CA ILE A 217 6.79 -1.54 -13.03
C ILE A 217 7.44 -2.13 -11.76
N PHE A 218 7.32 -1.46 -10.61
CA PHE A 218 7.82 -1.98 -9.33
C PHE A 218 7.08 -3.25 -8.90
N ALA A 219 5.77 -3.38 -9.14
CA ALA A 219 5.02 -4.60 -8.84
C ALA A 219 5.54 -5.79 -9.67
N ILE A 220 5.81 -5.57 -10.96
CA ILE A 220 6.41 -6.58 -11.84
C ILE A 220 7.83 -6.92 -11.40
N LEU A 221 8.65 -5.91 -11.08
CA LEU A 221 10.03 -6.11 -10.60
C LEU A 221 10.06 -6.93 -9.32
N VAL A 222 9.23 -6.59 -8.33
CA VAL A 222 9.10 -7.34 -7.07
C VAL A 222 8.62 -8.77 -7.35
N TRP A 223 7.69 -8.97 -8.29
CA TRP A 223 7.25 -10.30 -8.70
C TRP A 223 8.40 -11.11 -9.31
N VAL A 224 9.20 -10.50 -10.20
CA VAL A 224 10.38 -11.15 -10.81
C VAL A 224 11.40 -11.52 -9.72
N ILE A 225 11.73 -10.59 -8.81
CA ILE A 225 12.65 -10.85 -7.71
C ILE A 225 12.18 -12.06 -6.89
N LEU A 226 10.92 -12.06 -6.46
CA LEU A 226 10.39 -13.11 -5.60
C LEU A 226 10.21 -14.47 -6.29
N GLN A 227 9.92 -14.49 -7.60
CA GLN A 227 9.55 -15.73 -8.30
C GLN A 227 10.65 -16.27 -9.21
N LYS A 228 11.58 -15.44 -9.67
CA LYS A 228 12.53 -15.79 -10.72
C LYS A 228 14.00 -15.71 -10.29
N THR A 229 14.29 -15.26 -9.04
CA THR A 229 15.67 -15.14 -8.57
C THR A 229 16.00 -16.08 -7.41
N THR A 230 17.28 -16.43 -7.27
CA THR A 230 17.80 -17.19 -6.12
C THR A 230 17.58 -16.44 -4.81
N PHE A 231 17.75 -15.11 -4.82
CA PHE A 231 17.47 -14.26 -3.66
C PHE A 231 16.01 -14.37 -3.20
N GLY A 232 15.04 -14.33 -4.12
CA GLY A 232 13.63 -14.52 -3.78
C GLY A 232 13.33 -15.93 -3.23
N TYR A 233 14.08 -16.95 -3.67
CA TYR A 233 14.01 -18.28 -3.09
C TYR A 233 14.52 -18.28 -1.64
N GLU A 234 15.70 -17.71 -1.39
CA GLU A 234 16.28 -17.59 -0.05
C GLU A 234 15.37 -16.86 0.93
N LEU A 235 14.76 -15.74 0.49
CA LEU A 235 13.78 -14.99 1.30
C LEU A 235 12.60 -15.86 1.73
N LYS A 236 12.02 -16.62 0.79
CA LYS A 236 10.91 -17.54 1.08
C LYS A 236 11.32 -18.69 1.98
N ALA A 237 12.52 -19.24 1.79
CA ALA A 237 13.06 -20.29 2.63
C ALA A 237 13.21 -19.81 4.07
N CYS A 238 13.79 -18.61 4.27
CA CYS A 238 13.87 -17.96 5.60
C CYS A 238 12.49 -17.71 6.22
N GLY A 239 11.49 -17.38 5.40
CA GLY A 239 10.12 -17.14 5.84
C GLY A 239 9.37 -18.41 6.27
N LEU A 240 9.73 -19.57 5.72
CA LEU A 240 9.15 -20.85 6.09
C LEU A 240 9.76 -21.42 7.38
N SER A 241 11.07 -21.44 7.45
CA SER A 241 11.84 -21.86 8.63
C SER A 241 13.23 -21.24 8.60
N ARG A 242 13.51 -20.38 9.57
CA ARG A 242 14.80 -19.70 9.69
C ARG A 242 15.94 -20.70 9.92
N ASP A 243 15.70 -21.67 10.80
CA ASP A 243 16.72 -22.65 11.18
C ASP A 243 17.02 -23.61 10.02
N ALA A 244 15.99 -24.13 9.36
CA ALA A 244 16.15 -24.98 8.18
C ALA A 244 16.91 -24.24 7.04
N ALA A 245 16.64 -22.95 6.83
CA ALA A 245 17.35 -22.14 5.86
C ALA A 245 18.86 -22.01 6.22
N GLN A 246 19.19 -21.83 7.50
CA GLN A 246 20.58 -21.80 7.97
C GLN A 246 21.29 -23.12 7.75
N TYR A 247 20.66 -24.26 8.04
CA TYR A 247 21.22 -25.60 7.78
C TYR A 247 21.47 -25.83 6.28
N ALA A 248 20.65 -25.21 5.40
CA ALA A 248 20.85 -25.23 3.96
C ALA A 248 21.92 -24.23 3.46
N GLY A 249 22.65 -23.56 4.36
CA GLY A 249 23.72 -22.61 4.01
C GLY A 249 23.23 -21.19 3.66
N ILE A 250 21.94 -20.89 3.86
CA ILE A 250 21.38 -19.56 3.59
C ILE A 250 21.68 -18.61 4.75
N ASN A 251 22.19 -17.41 4.45
CA ASN A 251 22.45 -16.39 5.47
C ASN A 251 21.14 -15.69 5.88
N SER A 252 20.44 -16.28 6.87
CA SER A 252 19.15 -15.78 7.35
C SER A 252 19.22 -14.35 7.90
N LYS A 253 20.31 -13.97 8.59
CA LYS A 253 20.49 -12.63 9.15
C LYS A 253 20.54 -11.56 8.04
N ARG A 254 21.36 -11.81 7.01
CA ARG A 254 21.45 -10.94 5.84
C ARG A 254 20.08 -10.80 5.15
N ASN A 255 19.38 -11.90 4.94
CA ASN A 255 18.10 -11.90 4.24
C ASN A 255 17.00 -11.16 5.02
N ILE A 256 16.98 -11.26 6.36
CA ILE A 256 16.08 -10.48 7.22
C ILE A 256 16.34 -8.98 7.06
N VAL A 257 17.60 -8.54 7.16
CA VAL A 257 17.95 -7.12 7.01
C VAL A 257 17.60 -6.62 5.61
N LEU A 258 18.01 -7.35 4.56
CA LEU A 258 17.71 -6.94 3.17
C LEU A 258 16.21 -6.90 2.88
N SER A 259 15.44 -7.82 3.46
CA SER A 259 13.99 -7.80 3.34
C SER A 259 13.37 -6.51 3.88
N MET A 260 13.81 -6.07 5.07
CA MET A 260 13.32 -4.83 5.68
C MET A 260 13.83 -3.58 4.95
N VAL A 261 15.05 -3.60 4.42
CA VAL A 261 15.62 -2.52 3.61
C VAL A 261 14.86 -2.33 2.30
N ILE A 262 14.62 -3.41 1.56
CA ILE A 262 13.86 -3.38 0.30
C ILE A 262 12.40 -2.97 0.57
N SER A 263 11.80 -3.54 1.60
CA SER A 263 10.47 -3.16 2.06
C SER A 263 10.40 -1.67 2.40
N GLY A 264 11.40 -1.15 3.11
CA GLY A 264 11.54 0.27 3.42
C GLY A 264 11.69 1.14 2.18
N ALA A 265 12.53 0.73 1.22
CA ALA A 265 12.69 1.43 -0.05
C ALA A 265 11.36 1.55 -0.81
N LEU A 266 10.58 0.45 -0.89
CA LEU A 266 9.27 0.44 -1.55
C LEU A 266 8.30 1.40 -0.86
N SER A 267 8.24 1.39 0.48
CA SER A 267 7.38 2.32 1.23
C SER A 267 7.84 3.78 1.06
N GLY A 268 9.16 4.03 1.06
CA GLY A 268 9.74 5.35 0.83
C GLY A 268 9.43 5.91 -0.56
N ILE A 269 9.45 5.06 -1.60
CA ILE A 269 9.00 5.43 -2.95
C ILE A 269 7.51 5.81 -2.91
N GLY A 270 6.68 5.09 -2.14
CA GLY A 270 5.27 5.43 -1.95
C GLY A 270 5.09 6.86 -1.40
N GLY A 271 5.89 7.22 -0.38
CA GLY A 271 5.93 8.57 0.17
C GLY A 271 6.37 9.63 -0.85
N ALA A 272 7.45 9.34 -1.58
CA ALA A 272 7.94 10.21 -2.64
C ALA A 272 6.88 10.45 -3.73
N ILE A 273 6.26 9.40 -4.25
CA ILE A 273 5.23 9.47 -5.30
C ILE A 273 4.05 10.36 -4.88
N TYR A 274 3.60 10.24 -3.65
CA TYR A 274 2.45 11.02 -3.15
C TYR A 274 2.73 12.52 -3.18
N TYR A 275 3.88 12.94 -2.66
CA TYR A 275 4.21 14.37 -2.57
C TYR A 275 4.77 14.94 -3.88
N LEU A 276 5.55 14.17 -4.65
CA LEU A 276 6.05 14.61 -5.96
C LEU A 276 4.95 14.74 -7.03
N ALA A 277 3.74 14.26 -6.78
CA ALA A 277 2.61 14.54 -7.64
C ALA A 277 2.22 16.04 -7.66
N GLY A 278 2.72 16.84 -6.71
CA GLY A 278 2.51 18.29 -6.64
C GLY A 278 1.12 18.71 -6.17
N THR A 279 0.26 17.77 -5.79
CA THR A 279 -1.10 18.03 -5.31
C THR A 279 -1.21 18.10 -3.78
N GLY A 280 -0.23 17.55 -3.06
CA GLY A 280 -0.17 17.52 -1.60
C GLY A 280 1.07 18.20 -1.05
N GLN A 281 0.95 18.72 0.16
CA GLN A 281 2.05 19.25 0.97
C GLN A 281 2.18 18.39 2.22
N TYR A 282 3.41 18.17 2.70
CA TYR A 282 3.61 17.50 3.97
C TYR A 282 3.26 18.48 5.10
N VAL A 283 2.34 18.11 5.95
CA VAL A 283 1.92 18.89 7.12
C VAL A 283 2.68 18.37 8.33
N LEU A 284 3.10 19.29 9.23
CA LEU A 284 3.70 18.95 10.51
C LEU A 284 2.61 18.33 11.42
N GLU A 285 2.46 17.03 11.30
CA GLU A 285 1.39 16.27 11.96
C GLU A 285 1.80 15.83 13.37
N LYS A 286 0.80 15.74 14.25
CA LYS A 286 0.96 15.12 15.57
C LYS A 286 0.62 13.64 15.59
N SER A 287 0.23 13.09 14.45
CA SER A 287 -0.16 11.70 14.26
C SER A 287 0.65 11.06 13.14
N ILE A 288 0.83 9.74 13.23
CA ILE A 288 1.54 8.98 12.20
C ILE A 288 0.70 8.94 10.92
N LEU A 289 1.33 9.16 9.76
CA LEU A 289 0.67 9.11 8.47
C LEU A 289 0.03 7.73 8.23
N GLY A 290 -1.29 7.70 7.99
CA GLY A 290 -2.05 6.47 7.83
C GLY A 290 -1.75 5.69 6.54
N MET A 291 -1.18 6.34 5.51
CA MET A 291 -0.96 5.74 4.20
C MET A 291 -0.10 4.47 4.26
N GLY A 292 0.95 4.46 5.09
CA GLY A 292 1.81 3.28 5.27
C GLY A 292 1.05 2.10 5.88
N PHE A 293 0.18 2.35 6.85
CA PHE A 293 -0.67 1.32 7.46
C PHE A 293 -1.71 0.76 6.49
N ASN A 294 -2.24 1.59 5.58
CA ASN A 294 -3.17 1.16 4.54
C ASN A 294 -2.53 0.16 3.55
N GLY A 295 -1.21 0.06 3.51
CA GLY A 295 -0.50 -1.00 2.79
C GLY A 295 -0.74 -2.40 3.36
N ILE A 296 -1.06 -2.54 4.65
CA ILE A 296 -1.29 -3.84 5.30
C ILE A 296 -2.51 -4.56 4.70
N PRO A 297 -3.71 -3.96 4.71
CA PRO A 297 -4.87 -4.59 4.09
C PRO A 297 -4.72 -4.80 2.58
N VAL A 298 -4.00 -3.93 1.87
CA VAL A 298 -3.65 -4.13 0.45
C VAL A 298 -2.85 -5.44 0.27
N ALA A 299 -1.80 -5.64 1.07
CA ALA A 299 -0.98 -6.84 1.02
C ALA A 299 -1.76 -8.11 1.38
N LEU A 300 -2.64 -8.04 2.39
CA LEU A 300 -3.48 -9.14 2.83
C LEU A 300 -4.53 -9.53 1.79
N LEU A 301 -5.23 -8.55 1.22
CA LEU A 301 -6.21 -8.77 0.15
C LEU A 301 -5.55 -9.39 -1.09
N ALA A 302 -4.35 -8.95 -1.43
CA ALA A 302 -3.52 -9.53 -2.49
C ALA A 302 -2.91 -10.90 -2.12
N SER A 303 -3.10 -11.41 -0.89
CA SER A 303 -2.40 -12.60 -0.36
C SER A 303 -0.87 -12.50 -0.53
N SER A 304 -0.32 -11.31 -0.35
CA SER A 304 1.10 -10.96 -0.56
C SER A 304 1.61 -11.33 -1.97
N ASN A 305 0.75 -11.30 -2.98
CA ASN A 305 1.12 -11.48 -4.38
C ASN A 305 1.35 -10.10 -5.00
N PRO A 306 2.56 -9.79 -5.54
CA PRO A 306 2.86 -8.47 -6.09
C PRO A 306 1.93 -8.03 -7.23
N ILE A 307 1.53 -8.96 -8.11
CA ILE A 307 0.57 -8.65 -9.17
C ILE A 307 -0.83 -8.43 -8.59
N GLY A 308 -1.22 -9.23 -7.58
CA GLY A 308 -2.50 -9.04 -6.87
C GLY A 308 -2.58 -7.70 -6.16
N THR A 309 -1.43 -7.14 -5.72
CA THR A 309 -1.36 -5.83 -5.06
C THR A 309 -1.83 -4.69 -5.97
N ILE A 310 -1.66 -4.79 -7.30
CA ILE A 310 -2.17 -3.83 -8.26
C ILE A 310 -3.71 -3.71 -8.15
N PHE A 311 -4.40 -4.84 -8.18
CA PHE A 311 -5.86 -4.86 -8.10
C PHE A 311 -6.37 -4.49 -6.71
N ALA A 312 -5.69 -4.95 -5.66
CA ALA A 312 -6.05 -4.64 -4.28
C ALA A 312 -5.93 -3.13 -3.98
N SER A 313 -4.86 -2.47 -4.43
CA SER A 313 -4.66 -1.03 -4.25
C SER A 313 -5.68 -0.20 -5.03
N LEU A 314 -5.99 -0.60 -6.26
CA LEU A 314 -7.04 0.06 -7.06
C LEU A 314 -8.40 -0.05 -6.39
N PHE A 315 -8.76 -1.23 -5.87
CA PHE A 315 -10.01 -1.43 -5.15
C PHE A 315 -10.10 -0.56 -3.89
N ILE A 316 -9.05 -0.58 -3.05
CA ILE A 316 -9.05 0.20 -1.80
C ILE A 316 -9.11 1.70 -2.09
N SER A 317 -8.32 2.19 -3.04
CA SER A 317 -8.37 3.57 -3.48
C SER A 317 -9.75 3.96 -4.03
N TYR A 318 -10.38 3.06 -4.80
CA TYR A 318 -11.74 3.27 -5.31
C TYR A 318 -12.75 3.47 -4.19
N ILE A 319 -12.72 2.62 -3.16
CA ILE A 319 -13.60 2.73 -1.99
C ILE A 319 -13.32 4.02 -1.20
N GLN A 320 -12.06 4.43 -1.06
CA GLN A 320 -11.69 5.68 -0.37
C GLN A 320 -12.20 6.92 -1.12
N VAL A 321 -12.01 6.98 -2.44
CA VAL A 321 -12.50 8.10 -3.26
C VAL A 321 -14.03 8.14 -3.29
N GLY A 322 -14.68 6.97 -3.39
CA GLY A 322 -16.13 6.85 -3.34
C GLY A 322 -16.70 7.20 -1.97
N GLY A 323 -16.01 6.80 -0.90
CA GLY A 323 -16.39 7.13 0.47
C GLY A 323 -16.44 8.63 0.72
N ALA A 324 -15.43 9.37 0.25
CA ALA A 324 -15.43 10.83 0.37
C ALA A 324 -16.65 11.51 -0.27
N ALA A 325 -17.31 10.87 -1.22
CA ALA A 325 -18.52 11.37 -1.87
C ALA A 325 -19.80 11.16 -1.04
N MET A 326 -19.73 10.49 0.09
CA MET A 326 -20.89 10.33 1.01
C MET A 326 -21.13 11.59 1.86
N GLN A 327 -20.22 12.55 1.86
CA GLN A 327 -20.44 13.85 2.49
C GLN A 327 -21.48 14.68 1.71
N PRO A 328 -22.30 15.51 2.38
CA PRO A 328 -22.33 15.79 3.83
C PRO A 328 -23.23 14.85 4.63
N ALA A 329 -23.84 13.82 4.01
CA ALA A 329 -24.79 12.93 4.69
C ALA A 329 -24.15 12.13 5.84
N TYR A 330 -22.85 11.87 5.77
CA TYR A 330 -22.01 11.25 6.80
C TYR A 330 -20.78 12.10 7.08
N SER A 331 -20.35 12.17 8.34
CA SER A 331 -19.09 12.83 8.72
C SER A 331 -17.88 12.06 8.18
N SER A 332 -16.71 12.70 8.06
CA SER A 332 -15.48 12.04 7.60
C SER A 332 -15.09 10.86 8.48
N GLU A 333 -15.24 11.00 9.80
CA GLU A 333 -14.92 9.95 10.77
C GLU A 333 -15.81 8.70 10.58
N THR A 334 -17.10 8.92 10.33
CA THR A 334 -18.05 7.85 10.01
C THR A 334 -17.67 7.11 8.73
N ILE A 335 -17.30 7.88 7.70
CA ILE A 335 -16.86 7.34 6.41
C ILE A 335 -15.60 6.49 6.60
N ASP A 336 -14.63 6.97 7.37
CA ASP A 336 -13.39 6.26 7.63
C ASP A 336 -13.61 4.95 8.40
N ILE A 337 -14.55 4.92 9.35
CA ILE A 337 -14.96 3.70 10.06
C ILE A 337 -15.57 2.69 9.07
N VAL A 338 -16.50 3.11 8.23
CA VAL A 338 -17.13 2.23 7.23
C VAL A 338 -16.10 1.67 6.25
N ILE A 339 -15.21 2.52 5.74
CA ILE A 339 -14.10 2.12 4.86
C ILE A 339 -13.20 1.12 5.58
N ALA A 340 -12.80 1.39 6.82
CA ALA A 340 -11.95 0.51 7.59
C ALA A 340 -12.57 -0.88 7.79
N VAL A 341 -13.88 -0.97 8.03
CA VAL A 341 -14.60 -2.25 8.15
C VAL A 341 -14.63 -2.98 6.82
N ILE A 342 -14.93 -2.30 5.71
CA ILE A 342 -14.94 -2.91 4.36
C ILE A 342 -13.56 -3.48 4.03
N ILE A 343 -12.51 -2.69 4.24
CA ILE A 343 -11.13 -3.08 3.92
C ILE A 343 -10.65 -4.21 4.83
N SER A 344 -10.96 -4.15 6.13
CA SER A 344 -10.59 -5.20 7.08
C SER A 344 -11.23 -6.53 6.71
N LEU A 345 -12.51 -6.54 6.36
CA LEU A 345 -13.21 -7.75 5.95
C LEU A 345 -12.74 -8.27 4.59
N ALA A 346 -12.43 -7.37 3.64
CA ALA A 346 -11.81 -7.76 2.39
C ALA A 346 -10.45 -8.47 2.61
N ALA A 347 -9.69 -8.10 3.65
CA ALA A 347 -8.44 -8.76 3.99
C ALA A 347 -8.60 -10.21 4.51
N PHE A 348 -9.80 -10.60 4.97
CA PHE A 348 -10.13 -11.99 5.37
C PHE A 348 -10.27 -12.97 4.19
N ALA A 349 -9.88 -12.58 2.98
CA ALA A 349 -9.90 -13.44 1.79
C ALA A 349 -9.22 -14.80 2.01
N ARG A 350 -8.18 -14.86 2.87
CA ARG A 350 -7.50 -16.13 3.20
C ARG A 350 -8.41 -17.09 3.98
N LEU A 351 -9.23 -16.60 4.90
CA LEU A 351 -10.23 -17.41 5.62
C LEU A 351 -11.34 -17.89 4.66
N MET A 352 -11.84 -17.01 3.79
CA MET A 352 -12.85 -17.35 2.79
C MET A 352 -12.35 -18.44 1.84
N ARG A 353 -11.07 -18.43 1.49
CA ARG A 353 -10.43 -19.50 0.71
C ARG A 353 -10.57 -20.87 1.38
N GLY A 354 -10.37 -20.93 2.71
CA GLY A 354 -10.55 -22.18 3.48
C GLY A 354 -11.99 -22.69 3.43
N ILE A 355 -12.97 -21.79 3.56
CA ILE A 355 -14.40 -22.12 3.49
C ILE A 355 -14.78 -22.61 2.09
N ILE A 356 -14.36 -21.90 1.03
CA ILE A 356 -14.63 -22.30 -0.36
C ILE A 356 -14.01 -23.67 -0.66
N THR A 357 -12.77 -23.90 -0.25
CA THR A 357 -12.09 -25.18 -0.49
C THR A 357 -12.83 -26.33 0.20
N LYS A 358 -13.30 -26.15 1.44
CA LYS A 358 -14.11 -27.14 2.15
C LYS A 358 -15.47 -27.36 1.49
N ALA A 359 -16.16 -26.32 1.03
CA ALA A 359 -17.43 -26.43 0.34
C ALA A 359 -17.30 -27.19 -1.00
N VAL A 360 -16.26 -26.91 -1.78
CA VAL A 360 -15.97 -27.58 -3.06
C VAL A 360 -15.54 -29.03 -2.85
N SER A 361 -14.79 -29.35 -1.79
CA SER A 361 -14.38 -30.72 -1.46
C SER A 361 -15.51 -31.55 -0.84
N GLY A 362 -16.38 -30.94 -0.03
CA GLY A 362 -17.53 -31.60 0.59
C GLY A 362 -18.61 -32.05 -0.40
N HIS A 363 -18.70 -31.43 -1.58
CA HIS A 363 -19.62 -31.87 -2.65
C HIS A 363 -19.21 -33.21 -3.27
N LYS A 364 -17.90 -33.54 -3.28
CA LYS A 364 -17.43 -34.86 -3.77
C LYS A 364 -17.75 -36.03 -2.84
N GLY A 365 -17.87 -35.76 -1.52
CA GLY A 365 -18.25 -36.83 -0.56
C GLY A 365 -19.71 -37.26 -0.70
N LYS A 366 -20.59 -36.39 -1.21
CA LYS A 366 -22.02 -36.73 -1.41
C LYS A 366 -22.33 -37.38 -2.76
N GLU A 367 -21.56 -37.06 -3.82
CA GLU A 367 -21.72 -37.74 -5.13
C GLU A 367 -21.06 -39.13 -5.19
N GLY A 368 -20.06 -39.42 -4.35
CA GLY A 368 -19.42 -40.72 -4.22
C GLY A 368 -20.22 -41.72 -3.33
N ALA A 369 -21.15 -41.23 -2.51
CA ALA A 369 -22.01 -42.03 -1.66
C ALA A 369 -23.38 -42.34 -2.30
N ALA A 370 -23.68 -41.78 -3.48
CA ALA A 370 -24.92 -41.97 -4.24
C ALA A 370 -24.75 -42.83 -5.51
N LYS A 371 -23.59 -43.53 -5.67
CA LYS A 371 -23.38 -44.53 -6.73
C LYS A 371 -23.15 -45.91 -6.11
#